data_a23a3ad92f5b60914691e03abba29fdf
#
_entry.id   a23a3ad92f5b60914691e03abba29fdf
#
_cell.length_a   1.000
_cell.length_b   1.000
_cell.length_c   1.000
_cell.angle_alpha   90.00
_cell.angle_beta   90.00
_cell.angle_gamma   90.00
#
_symmetry.space_group_name_H-M   'P 1'
#
loop_
_entity.id
_entity.type
_entity.pdbx_description
1 polymer ?
#
loop_
_entity_poly.entity_id
_entity_poly.type
_entity_poly.pdbx_seq_one_letter_code
_entity_poly.pdbx_strand_id
1 'polypeptide(L)'
;VLFRSERFSALLDRLGVMYPPAGMATSFAEAESVAAHIGYPLLVRPSYVLGGRGMMIAYDAEHLREYMAEAARVSPDHPIYLDRFLEGAYESDVDALCDGENVYIGGILEHIEEAGIHSGDSATCIPPFSFSEGLKAKLRETTRRIALALGVRGLVNVQFAIKGETVYVIEANPRASRTVPFISKATGVPLARYAARI
;
A
#
# COMPACT_ATOMS: atom_id res chain seq x y z
N VAL A 1 1.09 -4.27 -10.84
CA VAL A 1 1.08 -3.42 -9.66
C VAL A 1 0.04 -2.35 -9.87
N LEU A 2 -1.09 -2.43 -9.17
CA LEU A 2 -2.08 -1.35 -9.14
C LEU A 2 -1.64 -0.33 -8.08
N PHE A 3 -0.55 0.35 -8.35
CA PHE A 3 -0.21 1.57 -7.65
C PHE A 3 -1.31 2.60 -7.92
N ARG A 4 -1.70 3.35 -6.92
CA ARG A 4 -2.61 4.49 -6.89
C ARG A 4 -2.73 5.22 -8.25
N SER A 5 -3.18 4.48 -9.26
CA SER A 5 -3.68 5.10 -10.48
C SER A 5 -5.00 5.77 -10.11
N GLU A 6 -5.38 6.80 -10.81
CA GLU A 6 -6.72 7.42 -10.68
C GLU A 6 -7.83 6.37 -10.66
N ARG A 7 -7.66 5.29 -11.44
CA ARG A 7 -8.60 4.16 -11.48
C ARG A 7 -8.67 3.39 -10.16
N PHE A 8 -7.55 3.22 -9.48
CA PHE A 8 -7.54 2.52 -8.20
C PHE A 8 -8.13 3.39 -7.09
N SER A 9 -7.80 4.67 -7.04
CA SER A 9 -8.43 5.62 -6.12
C SER A 9 -9.93 5.69 -6.33
N ALA A 10 -10.40 5.80 -7.58
CA ALA A 10 -11.84 5.77 -7.90
C ALA A 10 -12.51 4.44 -7.50
N LEU A 11 -11.79 3.31 -7.53
CA LEU A 11 -12.29 2.05 -7.03
C LEU A 11 -12.45 2.09 -5.51
N LEU A 12 -11.44 2.58 -4.78
CA LEU A 12 -11.47 2.69 -3.32
C LEU A 12 -12.59 3.64 -2.87
N ASP A 13 -12.80 4.76 -3.57
CA ASP A 13 -13.91 5.68 -3.31
C ASP A 13 -15.27 5.00 -3.46
N ARG A 14 -15.49 4.24 -4.54
CA ARG A 14 -16.73 3.47 -4.73
C ARG A 14 -16.94 2.41 -3.63
N LEU A 15 -15.84 1.87 -3.12
CA LEU A 15 -15.89 0.93 -2.01
C LEU A 15 -16.02 1.63 -0.65
N GLY A 16 -15.93 2.96 -0.56
CA GLY A 16 -15.88 3.68 0.71
C GLY A 16 -14.69 3.25 1.58
N VAL A 17 -13.56 2.95 0.94
CA VAL A 17 -12.32 2.52 1.59
C VAL A 17 -11.35 3.67 1.65
N MET A 18 -10.82 3.96 2.82
CA MET A 18 -9.88 5.05 3.03
C MET A 18 -8.50 4.73 2.46
N TYR A 19 -7.88 5.74 1.89
CA TYR A 19 -6.47 5.74 1.47
C TYR A 19 -5.85 7.10 1.83
N PRO A 20 -4.52 7.21 2.02
CA PRO A 20 -3.91 8.51 2.30
C PRO A 20 -4.18 9.48 1.15
N PRO A 21 -4.53 10.75 1.44
CA PRO A 21 -4.66 11.77 0.41
C PRO A 21 -3.43 11.83 -0.49
N ALA A 22 -3.63 11.94 -1.79
CA ALA A 22 -2.56 11.89 -2.77
C ALA A 22 -2.81 12.87 -3.92
N GLY A 23 -1.74 13.24 -4.62
CA GLY A 23 -1.79 14.04 -5.83
C GLY A 23 -0.60 13.74 -6.74
N MET A 24 -0.62 14.32 -7.93
CA MET A 24 0.45 14.22 -8.91
C MET A 24 0.91 15.61 -9.29
N ALA A 25 2.19 15.76 -9.60
CA ALA A 25 2.78 17.00 -10.05
C ALA A 25 3.85 16.73 -11.13
N THR A 26 3.88 17.58 -12.14
CA THR A 26 4.92 17.60 -13.20
C THR A 26 5.87 18.77 -13.02
N SER A 27 5.52 19.71 -12.14
CA SER A 27 6.30 20.89 -11.80
C SER A 27 6.30 21.16 -10.31
N PHE A 28 7.26 21.96 -9.84
CA PHE A 28 7.31 22.36 -8.43
C PHE A 28 6.06 23.18 -8.04
N ALA A 29 5.58 24.06 -8.91
CA ALA A 29 4.38 24.88 -8.63
C ALA A 29 3.12 24.01 -8.45
N GLU A 30 2.97 22.96 -9.26
CA GLU A 30 1.91 21.96 -9.07
C GLU A 30 2.10 21.19 -7.76
N ALA A 31 3.34 20.82 -7.41
CA ALA A 31 3.65 20.13 -6.16
C ALA A 31 3.32 21.00 -4.93
N GLU A 32 3.59 22.29 -4.95
CA GLU A 32 3.19 23.23 -3.90
C GLU A 32 1.66 23.30 -3.76
N SER A 33 0.94 23.33 -4.88
CA SER A 33 -0.53 23.34 -4.86
C SER A 33 -1.09 22.05 -4.25
N VAL A 34 -0.52 20.90 -4.62
CA VAL A 34 -0.87 19.60 -4.03
C VAL A 34 -0.55 19.58 -2.54
N ALA A 35 0.63 20.07 -2.15
CA ALA A 35 1.06 20.13 -0.74
C ALA A 35 0.15 21.02 0.10
N ALA A 36 -0.31 22.14 -0.44
CA ALA A 36 -1.25 23.04 0.24
C ALA A 36 -2.61 22.35 0.53
N HIS A 37 -3.03 21.44 -0.35
CA HIS A 37 -4.27 20.70 -0.19
C HIS A 37 -4.14 19.49 0.74
N ILE A 38 -3.05 18.72 0.61
CA ILE A 38 -2.83 17.47 1.34
C ILE A 38 -2.21 17.71 2.72
N GLY A 39 -1.33 18.72 2.83
CA GLY A 39 -0.53 19.03 4.04
C GLY A 39 0.74 18.18 4.15
N TYR A 40 1.65 18.59 5.02
CA TYR A 40 2.89 17.87 5.33
C TYR A 40 2.73 16.92 6.54
N PRO A 41 3.61 15.92 6.68
CA PRO A 41 4.65 15.50 5.75
C PRO A 41 4.10 14.77 4.52
N LEU A 42 4.86 14.83 3.41
CA LEU A 42 4.53 14.22 2.14
C LEU A 42 5.57 13.17 1.74
N LEU A 43 5.12 12.04 1.26
CA LEU A 43 5.97 11.07 0.58
C LEU A 43 6.07 11.44 -0.89
N VAL A 44 7.28 11.83 -1.33
CA VAL A 44 7.59 12.15 -2.73
C VAL A 44 8.06 10.88 -3.43
N ARG A 45 7.38 10.48 -4.50
CA ARG A 45 7.67 9.25 -5.23
C ARG A 45 7.80 9.48 -6.73
N PRO A 46 8.98 9.23 -7.33
CA PRO A 46 9.11 9.22 -8.78
C PRO A 46 8.22 8.14 -9.41
N SER A 47 7.70 8.42 -10.61
CA SER A 47 7.00 7.40 -11.39
C SER A 47 7.97 6.31 -11.88
N TYR A 48 7.45 5.09 -12.04
CA TYR A 48 8.18 3.95 -12.64
C TYR A 48 9.43 3.48 -11.88
N VAL A 49 9.57 3.82 -10.61
CA VAL A 49 10.64 3.30 -9.76
C VAL A 49 10.14 2.06 -9.01
N LEU A 50 10.90 0.97 -9.11
CA LEU A 50 10.61 -0.27 -8.40
C LEU A 50 11.34 -0.32 -7.06
N GLY A 51 10.67 -0.87 -6.03
CA GLY A 51 11.32 -1.19 -4.75
C GLY A 51 11.65 0.02 -3.89
N GLY A 52 10.85 1.08 -3.91
CA GLY A 52 11.01 2.22 -3.00
C GLY A 52 12.21 3.13 -3.30
N ARG A 53 12.92 2.91 -4.39
CA ARG A 53 14.08 3.74 -4.77
C ARG A 53 13.67 5.19 -5.02
N GLY A 54 14.38 6.14 -4.41
CA GLY A 54 14.13 7.57 -4.60
C GLY A 54 12.84 8.07 -3.93
N MET A 55 12.24 7.31 -3.04
CA MET A 55 11.16 7.80 -2.19
C MET A 55 11.75 8.61 -1.03
N MET A 56 11.22 9.81 -0.82
CA MET A 56 11.70 10.74 0.20
C MET A 56 10.52 11.39 0.93
N ILE A 57 10.70 11.67 2.21
CA ILE A 57 9.66 12.30 3.04
C ILE A 57 9.98 13.79 3.17
N ALA A 58 9.15 14.63 2.55
CA ALA A 58 9.24 16.09 2.65
C ALA A 58 8.41 16.56 3.85
N TYR A 59 9.04 17.23 4.79
CA TYR A 59 8.40 17.79 5.98
C TYR A 59 7.92 19.22 5.79
N ASP A 60 8.46 19.91 4.78
CA ASP A 60 8.19 21.29 4.44
C ASP A 60 8.40 21.58 2.95
N ALA A 61 8.19 22.82 2.54
CA ALA A 61 8.32 23.25 1.16
C ALA A 61 9.77 23.24 0.64
N GLU A 62 10.78 23.36 1.52
CA GLU A 62 12.19 23.34 1.14
C GLU A 62 12.60 21.93 0.79
N HIS A 63 12.32 20.95 1.65
CA HIS A 63 12.49 19.53 1.34
C HIS A 63 11.72 19.11 0.10
N LEU A 64 10.46 19.59 -0.06
CA LEU A 64 9.69 19.29 -1.26
C LEU A 64 10.37 19.76 -2.53
N ARG A 65 10.96 20.96 -2.52
CA ARG A 65 11.67 21.52 -3.67
C ARG A 65 12.89 20.69 -4.06
N GLU A 66 13.70 20.32 -3.08
CA GLU A 66 14.90 19.50 -3.30
C GLU A 66 14.52 18.13 -3.88
N TYR A 67 13.53 17.47 -3.29
CA TYR A 67 13.12 16.12 -3.68
C TYR A 67 12.41 16.07 -5.02
N MET A 68 11.65 17.12 -5.37
CA MET A 68 11.08 17.26 -6.70
C MET A 68 12.18 17.37 -7.78
N ALA A 69 13.25 18.13 -7.51
CA ALA A 69 14.37 18.26 -8.41
C ALA A 69 15.13 16.92 -8.59
N GLU A 70 15.28 16.15 -7.51
CA GLU A 70 15.91 14.83 -7.57
C GLU A 70 15.01 13.81 -8.28
N ALA A 71 13.72 13.77 -7.97
CA ALA A 71 12.75 12.89 -8.60
C ALA A 71 12.64 13.15 -10.11
N ALA A 72 12.69 14.40 -10.54
CA ALA A 72 12.72 14.79 -11.96
C ALA A 72 13.96 14.29 -12.70
N ARG A 73 15.11 14.17 -12.03
CA ARG A 73 16.32 13.57 -12.63
C ARG A 73 16.18 12.07 -12.86
N VAL A 74 15.47 11.39 -11.96
CA VAL A 74 15.26 9.93 -12.03
C VAL A 74 14.18 9.58 -13.07
N SER A 75 13.17 10.45 -13.24
CA SER A 75 12.01 10.21 -14.11
C SER A 75 11.60 11.52 -14.82
N PRO A 76 12.39 12.04 -15.78
CA PRO A 76 12.23 13.39 -16.32
C PRO A 76 10.92 13.62 -17.10
N ASP A 77 10.36 12.57 -17.70
CA ASP A 77 9.18 12.66 -18.56
C ASP A 77 7.87 12.17 -17.89
N HIS A 78 7.92 11.94 -16.57
CA HIS A 78 6.79 11.35 -15.87
C HIS A 78 6.39 12.15 -14.63
N PRO A 79 5.09 12.17 -14.27
CA PRO A 79 4.62 12.86 -13.09
C PRO A 79 5.21 12.24 -11.81
N ILE A 80 5.40 13.07 -10.82
CA ILE A 80 5.84 12.68 -9.48
C ILE A 80 4.58 12.54 -8.63
N TYR A 81 4.48 11.45 -7.86
CA TYR A 81 3.40 11.22 -6.93
C TYR A 81 3.74 11.81 -5.57
N LEU A 82 2.76 12.46 -4.97
CA LEU A 82 2.82 13.05 -3.64
C LEU A 82 1.71 12.43 -2.80
N ASP A 83 2.09 11.70 -1.76
CA ASP A 83 1.14 11.08 -0.84
C ASP A 83 1.28 11.69 0.55
N ARG A 84 0.17 11.85 1.27
CA ARG A 84 0.26 12.17 2.70
C ARG A 84 1.01 11.08 3.43
N PHE A 85 2.12 11.40 4.06
CA PHE A 85 2.85 10.47 4.91
C PHE A 85 2.14 10.34 6.26
N LEU A 86 1.88 9.11 6.69
CA LEU A 86 1.17 8.81 7.92
C LEU A 86 2.17 8.48 9.03
N GLU A 87 2.75 9.51 9.64
CA GLU A 87 3.70 9.34 10.75
C GLU A 87 3.09 8.55 11.91
N GLY A 88 3.87 7.65 12.49
CA GLY A 88 3.44 6.80 13.60
C GLY A 88 2.33 5.81 13.23
N ALA A 89 2.11 5.56 11.94
CA ALA A 89 1.24 4.49 11.52
C ALA A 89 1.98 3.15 11.57
N TYR A 90 1.23 2.09 11.87
CA TYR A 90 1.69 0.71 11.69
C TYR A 90 1.39 0.23 10.28
N GLU A 91 2.24 -0.61 9.71
CA GLU A 91 1.95 -1.25 8.44
C GLU A 91 1.49 -2.70 8.63
N SER A 92 0.67 -3.15 7.70
CA SER A 92 0.16 -4.52 7.65
C SER A 92 0.03 -4.99 6.22
N ASP A 93 0.47 -6.21 5.97
CA ASP A 93 0.20 -6.95 4.73
C ASP A 93 -0.90 -7.98 4.96
N VAL A 94 -1.84 -8.06 4.03
CA VAL A 94 -2.83 -9.14 3.99
C VAL A 94 -2.69 -9.89 2.68
N ASP A 95 -2.33 -11.15 2.76
CA ASP A 95 -2.31 -12.04 1.61
C ASP A 95 -3.58 -12.88 1.55
N ALA A 96 -4.19 -12.91 0.39
CA ALA A 96 -5.42 -13.64 0.15
C ALA A 96 -5.39 -14.43 -1.16
N LEU A 97 -6.26 -15.40 -1.23
CA LEU A 97 -6.53 -16.22 -2.41
C LEU A 97 -7.97 -15.97 -2.85
N CYS A 98 -8.19 -15.66 -4.12
CA CYS A 98 -9.50 -15.37 -4.68
C CYS A 98 -9.76 -16.22 -5.92
N ASP A 99 -10.95 -16.80 -6.05
CA ASP A 99 -11.40 -17.58 -7.22
C ASP A 99 -12.29 -16.75 -8.17
N GLY A 100 -12.53 -15.48 -7.83
CA GLY A 100 -13.43 -14.57 -8.52
C GLY A 100 -14.76 -14.36 -7.79
N GLU A 101 -15.14 -15.28 -6.90
CA GLU A 101 -16.39 -15.23 -6.12
C GLU A 101 -16.13 -15.28 -4.61
N ASN A 102 -15.17 -16.11 -4.22
CA ASN A 102 -14.82 -16.33 -2.82
C ASN A 102 -13.39 -15.84 -2.55
N VAL A 103 -13.16 -15.32 -1.34
CA VAL A 103 -11.85 -14.86 -0.89
C VAL A 103 -11.46 -15.56 0.40
N TYR A 104 -10.37 -16.28 0.35
CA TYR A 104 -9.72 -16.89 1.51
C TYR A 104 -8.57 -16.00 1.96
N ILE A 105 -8.61 -15.53 3.20
CA ILE A 105 -7.52 -14.76 3.81
C ILE A 105 -6.46 -15.74 4.28
N GLY A 106 -5.33 -15.75 3.61
CA GLY A 106 -4.18 -16.61 3.92
C GLY A 106 -3.48 -16.21 5.20
N GLY A 107 -3.33 -14.90 5.42
CA GLY A 107 -2.72 -14.35 6.63
C GLY A 107 -2.76 -12.83 6.69
N ILE A 108 -2.73 -12.31 7.90
CA ILE A 108 -2.50 -10.91 8.21
C ILE A 108 -1.13 -10.84 8.88
N LEU A 109 -0.25 -10.00 8.36
CA LEU A 109 1.07 -9.75 8.92
C LEU A 109 1.10 -8.34 9.49
N GLU A 110 1.69 -8.21 10.66
CA GLU A 110 2.00 -6.93 11.29
C GLU A 110 3.49 -6.65 11.10
N HIS A 111 3.82 -5.44 10.63
CA HIS A 111 5.19 -4.99 10.51
C HIS A 111 5.72 -4.53 11.87
N ILE A 112 6.97 -4.83 12.18
CA ILE A 112 7.62 -4.41 13.42
C ILE A 112 8.18 -3.00 13.27
N GLU A 113 8.69 -2.67 12.10
CA GLU A 113 9.21 -1.34 11.78
C GLU A 113 8.06 -0.35 11.51
N GLU A 114 8.36 0.92 11.70
CA GLU A 114 7.42 2.02 11.43
C GLU A 114 7.06 2.11 9.94
N ALA A 115 5.90 2.70 9.66
CA ALA A 115 5.44 2.96 8.29
C ALA A 115 6.44 3.78 7.48
N GLY A 116 6.60 3.40 6.21
CA GLY A 116 7.54 4.03 5.28
C GLY A 116 8.82 3.24 5.04
N ILE A 117 9.08 2.19 5.83
CA ILE A 117 10.14 1.24 5.53
C ILE A 117 9.62 0.22 4.52
N HIS A 118 10.40 -0.01 3.46
CA HIS A 118 9.99 -0.95 2.42
C HIS A 118 9.71 -2.34 3.00
N SER A 119 8.57 -2.94 2.64
CA SER A 119 8.12 -4.23 3.18
C SER A 119 9.12 -5.38 3.05
N GLY A 120 10.14 -5.24 2.17
CA GLY A 120 11.23 -6.19 2.03
C GLY A 120 12.32 -6.08 3.08
N ASP A 121 12.39 -4.93 3.74
CA ASP A 121 13.39 -4.59 4.76
C ASP A 121 12.77 -4.57 6.16
N SER A 122 11.46 -4.79 6.24
CA SER A 122 10.67 -4.84 7.47
C SER A 122 10.54 -6.27 7.98
N ALA A 123 10.78 -6.47 9.27
CA ALA A 123 10.41 -7.71 9.95
C ALA A 123 8.89 -7.76 10.13
N THR A 124 8.32 -8.94 9.99
CA THR A 124 6.86 -9.14 10.12
C THR A 124 6.53 -10.29 11.04
N CYS A 125 5.42 -10.21 11.73
CA CYS A 125 4.90 -11.30 12.54
C CYS A 125 3.51 -11.77 12.08
N ILE A 126 3.25 -13.07 12.25
CA ILE A 126 1.97 -13.72 12.03
C ILE A 126 1.70 -14.72 13.16
N PRO A 127 0.53 -14.69 13.83
CA PRO A 127 -0.54 -13.69 13.70
C PRO A 127 -0.10 -12.30 14.22
N PRO A 128 -0.80 -11.21 13.81
CA PRO A 128 -0.53 -9.90 14.37
C PRO A 128 -0.76 -9.91 15.89
N PHE A 129 0.16 -9.35 16.65
CA PHE A 129 0.12 -9.40 18.11
C PHE A 129 -0.50 -8.17 18.76
N SER A 130 -0.38 -6.99 18.12
CA SER A 130 -0.92 -5.73 18.67
C SER A 130 -2.34 -5.41 18.17
N PHE A 131 -2.81 -6.04 17.08
CA PHE A 131 -4.08 -5.71 16.45
C PHE A 131 -5.26 -6.33 17.18
N SER A 132 -6.26 -5.51 17.50
CA SER A 132 -7.54 -5.96 18.03
C SER A 132 -8.29 -6.87 17.04
N GLU A 133 -9.20 -7.70 17.51
CA GLU A 133 -10.04 -8.53 16.63
C GLU A 133 -10.92 -7.68 15.71
N GLY A 134 -11.35 -6.49 16.18
CA GLY A 134 -12.08 -5.53 15.37
C GLY A 134 -11.25 -5.01 14.20
N LEU A 135 -9.98 -4.68 14.45
CA LEU A 135 -9.04 -4.24 13.41
C LEU A 135 -8.76 -5.37 12.41
N LYS A 136 -8.48 -6.59 12.89
CA LYS A 136 -8.28 -7.76 12.02
C LYS A 136 -9.51 -8.04 11.15
N ALA A 137 -10.71 -7.86 11.69
CA ALA A 137 -11.96 -8.01 10.91
C ALA A 137 -12.07 -6.94 9.81
N LYS A 138 -11.74 -5.67 10.11
CA LYS A 138 -11.69 -4.59 9.10
C LYS A 138 -10.70 -4.91 7.98
N LEU A 139 -9.50 -5.36 8.31
CA LEU A 139 -8.47 -5.72 7.34
C LEU A 139 -8.93 -6.86 6.42
N ARG A 140 -9.52 -7.93 7.00
CA ARG A 140 -10.08 -9.06 6.24
C ARG A 140 -11.18 -8.60 5.28
N GLU A 141 -12.13 -7.82 5.77
CA GLU A 141 -13.28 -7.37 4.99
C GLU A 141 -12.84 -6.41 3.88
N THR A 142 -11.95 -5.46 4.17
CA THR A 142 -11.42 -4.55 3.15
C THR A 142 -10.68 -5.30 2.06
N THR A 143 -9.83 -6.27 2.42
CA THR A 143 -9.13 -7.12 1.45
C THR A 143 -10.11 -7.90 0.57
N ARG A 144 -11.16 -8.50 1.16
CA ARG A 144 -12.20 -9.24 0.43
C ARG A 144 -12.88 -8.35 -0.60
N ARG A 145 -13.33 -7.17 -0.19
CA ARG A 145 -14.01 -6.21 -1.07
C ARG A 145 -13.14 -5.75 -2.22
N ILE A 146 -11.87 -5.46 -1.96
CA ILE A 146 -10.89 -5.05 -2.99
C ILE A 146 -10.64 -6.21 -3.96
N ALA A 147 -10.38 -7.43 -3.47
CA ALA A 147 -10.11 -8.58 -4.31
C ALA A 147 -11.28 -8.89 -5.27
N LEU A 148 -12.51 -8.88 -4.77
CA LEU A 148 -13.70 -9.09 -5.58
C LEU A 148 -13.92 -7.96 -6.59
N ALA A 149 -13.79 -6.71 -6.17
CA ALA A 149 -13.98 -5.56 -7.05
C ALA A 149 -12.93 -5.46 -8.17
N LEU A 150 -11.73 -6.01 -7.95
CA LEU A 150 -10.68 -6.15 -8.95
C LEU A 150 -10.86 -7.39 -9.83
N GLY A 151 -11.80 -8.26 -9.53
CA GLY A 151 -11.97 -9.52 -10.24
C GLY A 151 -10.76 -10.46 -10.16
N VAL A 152 -10.10 -10.47 -9.00
CA VAL A 152 -8.87 -11.26 -8.81
C VAL A 152 -9.17 -12.75 -8.97
N ARG A 153 -8.30 -13.45 -9.72
CA ARG A 153 -8.21 -14.91 -9.77
C ARG A 153 -6.80 -15.33 -9.42
N GLY A 154 -6.61 -15.99 -8.29
CA GLY A 154 -5.31 -16.34 -7.73
C GLY A 154 -4.97 -15.54 -6.48
N LEU A 155 -3.70 -15.19 -6.32
CA LEU A 155 -3.19 -14.50 -5.15
C LEU A 155 -3.32 -12.98 -5.27
N VAL A 156 -3.60 -12.35 -4.15
CA VAL A 156 -3.58 -10.89 -3.98
C VAL A 156 -2.97 -10.54 -2.64
N ASN A 157 -2.11 -9.52 -2.66
CA ASN A 157 -1.58 -8.88 -1.46
C ASN A 157 -2.14 -7.47 -1.38
N VAL A 158 -2.66 -7.09 -0.23
CA VAL A 158 -3.11 -5.72 0.07
C VAL A 158 -2.30 -5.18 1.22
N GLN A 159 -1.71 -4.02 1.02
CA GLN A 159 -0.92 -3.32 2.03
C GLN A 159 -1.72 -2.19 2.66
N PHE A 160 -1.62 -2.09 3.97
CA PHE A 160 -2.35 -1.14 4.79
C PHE A 160 -1.42 -0.33 5.67
N ALA A 161 -1.78 0.94 5.89
CA ALA A 161 -1.30 1.73 7.02
C ALA A 161 -2.43 1.89 8.04
N ILE A 162 -2.10 1.78 9.31
CA ILE A 162 -3.04 1.84 10.41
C ILE A 162 -2.61 2.98 11.34
N LYS A 163 -3.46 3.99 11.48
CA LYS A 163 -3.23 5.11 12.40
C LYS A 163 -4.39 5.19 13.39
N GLY A 164 -4.11 4.84 14.64
CA GLY A 164 -5.15 4.62 15.64
C GLY A 164 -6.10 3.49 15.20
N GLU A 165 -7.39 3.76 15.09
CA GLU A 165 -8.42 2.81 14.63
C GLU A 165 -8.72 2.93 13.12
N THR A 166 -8.03 3.81 12.41
CA THR A 166 -8.28 4.07 11.00
C THR A 166 -7.35 3.23 10.14
N VAL A 167 -7.94 2.52 9.18
CA VAL A 167 -7.25 1.68 8.22
C VAL A 167 -7.21 2.39 6.88
N TYR A 168 -6.02 2.56 6.35
CA TYR A 168 -5.77 3.15 5.02
C TYR A 168 -5.18 2.08 4.09
N VAL A 169 -5.71 1.97 2.89
CA VAL A 169 -5.11 1.14 1.85
C VAL A 169 -3.96 1.88 1.20
N ILE A 170 -2.78 1.26 1.19
CA ILE A 170 -1.59 1.78 0.52
C ILE A 170 -1.56 1.28 -0.92
N GLU A 171 -1.65 -0.05 -1.11
CA GLU A 171 -1.65 -0.65 -2.44
C GLU A 171 -2.33 -2.01 -2.45
N ALA A 172 -2.73 -2.46 -3.64
CA ALA A 172 -3.17 -3.82 -3.89
C ALA A 172 -2.39 -4.43 -5.05
N ASN A 173 -1.86 -5.62 -4.83
CA ASN A 173 -1.01 -6.35 -5.76
C ASN A 173 -1.67 -7.68 -6.12
N PRO A 174 -2.39 -7.81 -7.26
CA PRO A 174 -2.99 -9.07 -7.71
C PRO A 174 -1.91 -10.00 -8.29
N ARG A 175 -1.05 -10.49 -7.44
CA ARG A 175 0.07 -11.40 -7.71
C ARG A 175 0.52 -12.07 -6.42
N ALA A 176 1.38 -13.10 -6.54
CA ALA A 176 2.08 -13.64 -5.37
C ALA A 176 2.99 -12.58 -4.74
N SER A 177 2.93 -12.48 -3.42
CA SER A 177 3.83 -11.66 -2.61
C SER A 177 5.04 -12.47 -2.13
N ARG A 178 6.03 -11.79 -1.58
CA ARG A 178 7.19 -12.43 -0.92
C ARG A 178 6.80 -13.13 0.38
N THR A 179 5.70 -12.72 0.99
CA THR A 179 5.18 -13.26 2.24
C THR A 179 4.40 -14.57 2.05
N VAL A 180 3.92 -14.90 0.85
CA VAL A 180 3.17 -16.13 0.56
C VAL A 180 3.89 -17.40 1.00
N PRO A 181 5.19 -17.62 0.73
CA PRO A 181 5.89 -18.81 1.21
C PRO A 181 5.97 -18.88 2.74
N PHE A 182 6.19 -17.75 3.39
CA PHE A 182 6.22 -17.64 4.85
C PHE A 182 4.85 -17.97 5.46
N ILE A 183 3.77 -17.34 4.97
CA ILE A 183 2.41 -17.58 5.42
C ILE A 183 2.05 -19.06 5.22
N SER A 184 2.37 -19.61 4.05
CA SER A 184 2.06 -21.02 3.74
C SER A 184 2.72 -21.97 4.73
N LYS A 185 3.95 -21.71 5.14
CA LYS A 185 4.65 -22.50 6.17
C LYS A 185 4.06 -22.30 7.57
N ALA A 186 3.78 -21.06 7.94
CA ALA A 186 3.26 -20.72 9.26
C ALA A 186 1.84 -21.27 9.50
N THR A 187 1.00 -21.26 8.46
CA THR A 187 -0.40 -21.70 8.56
C THR A 187 -0.62 -23.15 8.14
N GLY A 188 0.36 -23.78 7.47
CA GLY A 188 0.22 -25.12 6.89
C GLY A 188 -0.62 -25.15 5.60
N VAL A 189 -1.06 -23.99 5.08
CA VAL A 189 -1.90 -23.88 3.88
C VAL A 189 -1.05 -23.55 2.66
N PRO A 190 -0.93 -24.45 1.66
CA PRO A 190 -0.06 -24.24 0.49
C PRO A 190 -0.72 -23.29 -0.54
N LEU A 191 -0.74 -21.99 -0.23
CA LEU A 191 -1.46 -20.94 -0.98
C LEU A 191 -1.11 -20.92 -2.47
N ALA A 192 0.20 -21.01 -2.80
CA ALA A 192 0.64 -21.00 -4.19
C ALA A 192 0.12 -22.22 -4.98
N ARG A 193 0.02 -23.39 -4.34
CA ARG A 193 -0.55 -24.60 -4.95
C ARG A 193 -2.04 -24.44 -5.25
N TYR A 194 -2.79 -23.81 -4.37
CA TYR A 194 -4.21 -23.52 -4.61
C TYR A 194 -4.38 -22.46 -5.70
N ALA A 195 -3.58 -21.41 -5.68
CA ALA A 195 -3.61 -20.37 -6.71
C ALA A 195 -3.36 -20.91 -8.13
N ALA A 196 -2.49 -21.94 -8.26
CA ALA A 196 -2.20 -22.55 -9.55
C ALA A 196 -3.34 -23.46 -10.08
N ARG A 197 -4.41 -23.67 -9.28
CA ARG A 197 -5.57 -24.50 -9.64
C ARG A 197 -6.83 -23.68 -9.92
N ILE A 198 -6.82 -22.37 -9.60
CA ILE A 198 -7.87 -21.41 -9.88
C ILE A 198 -7.70 -20.84 -11.30
#